data_3179632177ca70227d3267a01b6a82b8
#
_entry.id   3179632177ca70227d3267a01b6a82b8
#
_cell.length_a   1.000
_cell.length_b   1.000
_cell.length_c   1.000
_cell.angle_alpha   90.00
_cell.angle_beta   90.00
_cell.angle_gamma   90.00
#
_symmetry.space_group_name_H-M   'P 1'
#
loop_
_entity.id
_entity.type
_entity.pdbx_description
1 polymer ?
#
loop_
_entity_poly.entity_id
_entity_poly.type
_entity_poly.pdbx_seq_one_letter_code
_entity_poly.pdbx_strand_id
1 'polypeptide(L)'
;MNLAITGGTGFIGAHLIDAALAAGHRVRALTRREQPLRDDLQWISGDLASRDSLEQLVRDADAVIHVAGTISAPTAAGFEQGNVAGTLAMLAAATAGGVHRFVAVSSLAAREPKLSLYGASKAKAEELVHSSGLDWAIVRPPAVYGPGDKETLELFRMAKLGLMLMPPKGRVSVIHAADLARLLLALANPFAPSRCLIEPDDGKAGGWSHREFAQALAAAVGTRAAVISSPGILLRLAARADQLLRGEKAKLTTDRAAYFSHRNWVVEPKRAAPPELWQPEIDTIQGLADTAAWYRDNGWL
;
A
#
# COMPACT_ATOMS: atom_id res chain seq x y z
N MET A 1 -0.19 4.97 22.98
CA MET A 1 -1.50 5.33 22.36
C MET A 1 -2.30 4.07 22.12
N ASN A 2 -3.63 4.20 22.10
CA ASN A 2 -4.55 3.17 21.62
C ASN A 2 -4.84 3.42 20.14
N LEU A 3 -4.45 2.50 19.28
CA LEU A 3 -4.58 2.65 17.83
C LEU A 3 -5.68 1.76 17.27
N ALA A 4 -6.59 2.32 16.48
CA ALA A 4 -7.58 1.58 15.70
C ALA A 4 -7.06 1.38 14.28
N ILE A 5 -6.81 0.11 13.89
CA ILE A 5 -6.19 -0.22 12.60
C ILE A 5 -7.15 -1.05 11.76
N THR A 6 -7.40 -0.61 10.52
CA THR A 6 -8.05 -1.45 9.51
C THR A 6 -7.01 -2.01 8.54
N GLY A 7 -7.29 -3.18 7.96
CA GLY A 7 -6.34 -3.82 7.04
C GLY A 7 -5.14 -4.48 7.73
N GLY A 8 -5.22 -4.70 9.06
CA GLY A 8 -4.14 -5.26 9.87
C GLY A 8 -3.64 -6.64 9.42
N THR A 9 -4.48 -7.44 8.76
CA THR A 9 -4.10 -8.75 8.22
C THR A 9 -3.49 -8.69 6.81
N GLY A 10 -3.40 -7.50 6.21
CA GLY A 10 -2.74 -7.28 4.94
C GLY A 10 -1.23 -7.05 5.09
N PHE A 11 -0.52 -6.99 3.96
CA PHE A 11 0.93 -6.82 3.91
C PHE A 11 1.40 -5.58 4.71
N ILE A 12 0.93 -4.38 4.35
CA ILE A 12 1.30 -3.13 5.05
C ILE A 12 0.81 -3.15 6.50
N GLY A 13 -0.42 -3.66 6.73
CA GLY A 13 -1.01 -3.70 8.06
C GLY A 13 -0.28 -4.59 9.04
N ALA A 14 0.31 -5.70 8.60
CA ALA A 14 1.13 -6.58 9.44
C ALA A 14 2.39 -5.84 9.94
N HIS A 15 3.13 -5.19 9.03
CA HIS A 15 4.29 -4.36 9.39
C HIS A 15 3.91 -3.21 10.32
N LEU A 16 2.74 -2.59 10.09
CA LEU A 16 2.23 -1.51 10.95
C LEU A 16 1.92 -2.01 12.36
N ILE A 17 1.27 -3.16 12.50
CA ILE A 17 0.97 -3.75 13.82
C ILE A 17 2.27 -4.09 14.54
N ASP A 18 3.22 -4.73 13.86
CA ASP A 18 4.51 -5.08 14.46
C ASP A 18 5.26 -3.83 14.95
N ALA A 19 5.31 -2.78 14.13
CA ALA A 19 5.93 -1.52 14.51
C ALA A 19 5.18 -0.82 15.67
N ALA A 20 3.83 -0.87 15.68
CA ALA A 20 3.03 -0.27 16.74
C ALA A 20 3.25 -0.95 18.08
N LEU A 21 3.25 -2.29 18.12
CA LEU A 21 3.49 -3.07 19.32
C LEU A 21 4.94 -2.87 19.83
N ALA A 22 5.92 -2.87 18.93
CA ALA A 22 7.32 -2.62 19.28
C ALA A 22 7.53 -1.22 19.87
N ALA A 23 6.72 -0.24 19.47
CA ALA A 23 6.72 1.12 20.05
C ALA A 23 5.87 1.24 21.34
N GLY A 24 5.34 0.13 21.88
CA GLY A 24 4.58 0.09 23.13
C GLY A 24 3.15 0.67 22.98
N HIS A 25 2.57 0.66 21.77
CA HIS A 25 1.18 1.03 21.55
C HIS A 25 0.25 -0.17 21.76
N ARG A 26 -0.98 0.11 22.21
CA ARG A 26 -2.06 -0.88 22.20
C ARG A 26 -2.81 -0.78 20.88
N VAL A 27 -3.10 -1.91 20.29
CA VAL A 27 -3.73 -1.98 18.96
C VAL A 27 -5.06 -2.71 19.03
N ARG A 28 -6.11 -2.11 18.45
CA ARG A 28 -7.30 -2.81 17.99
C ARG A 28 -7.25 -2.88 16.48
N ALA A 29 -7.38 -4.09 15.94
CA ALA A 29 -7.31 -4.31 14.49
C ALA A 29 -8.53 -5.08 13.98
N LEU A 30 -9.15 -4.55 12.91
CA LEU A 30 -10.30 -5.19 12.27
C LEU A 30 -9.86 -6.43 11.49
N THR A 31 -10.58 -7.53 11.67
CA THR A 31 -10.32 -8.79 10.95
C THR A 31 -11.59 -9.51 10.55
N ARG A 32 -11.59 -10.12 9.37
CA ARG A 32 -12.68 -10.97 8.87
C ARG A 32 -12.51 -12.47 9.22
N ARG A 33 -11.35 -12.82 9.80
CA ARG A 33 -11.00 -14.20 10.12
C ARG A 33 -10.34 -14.21 11.48
N GLU A 34 -10.49 -15.32 12.20
CA GLU A 34 -9.76 -15.54 13.44
C GLU A 34 -8.24 -15.38 13.22
N GLN A 35 -7.58 -14.76 14.18
CA GLN A 35 -6.16 -14.47 14.16
C GLN A 35 -5.53 -14.96 15.46
N PRO A 36 -4.22 -15.30 15.44
CA PRO A 36 -3.48 -15.62 16.65
C PRO A 36 -3.54 -14.52 17.69
N LEU A 37 -3.63 -14.91 18.96
CA LEU A 37 -3.56 -13.97 20.08
C LEU A 37 -2.15 -13.38 20.18
N ARG A 38 -2.07 -12.09 20.46
CA ARG A 38 -0.82 -11.36 20.75
C ARG A 38 -1.09 -10.39 21.88
N ASP A 39 -0.09 -10.21 22.73
CA ASP A 39 -0.16 -9.22 23.81
C ASP A 39 -0.33 -7.80 23.22
N ASP A 40 -1.12 -6.97 23.89
CA ASP A 40 -1.46 -5.60 23.47
C ASP A 40 -2.12 -5.45 22.09
N LEU A 41 -2.55 -6.56 21.46
CA LEU A 41 -3.32 -6.60 20.22
C LEU A 41 -4.68 -7.25 20.42
N GLN A 42 -5.73 -6.47 20.25
CA GLN A 42 -7.11 -6.95 20.24
C GLN A 42 -7.64 -7.03 18.81
N TRP A 43 -7.96 -8.21 18.36
CA TRP A 43 -8.65 -8.43 17.09
C TRP A 43 -10.15 -8.18 17.26
N ILE A 44 -10.71 -7.29 16.43
CA ILE A 44 -12.15 -7.03 16.34
C ILE A 44 -12.69 -7.79 15.13
N SER A 45 -13.55 -8.77 15.37
CA SER A 45 -14.17 -9.55 14.29
C SER A 45 -15.20 -8.72 13.54
N GLY A 46 -15.10 -8.68 12.21
CA GLY A 46 -16.01 -7.95 11.34
C GLY A 46 -15.33 -7.40 10.09
N ASP A 47 -16.03 -6.54 9.39
CA ASP A 47 -15.54 -5.88 8.17
C ASP A 47 -15.99 -4.40 8.12
N LEU A 48 -15.61 -3.71 7.04
CA LEU A 48 -15.92 -2.29 6.87
C LEU A 48 -17.43 -2.00 6.64
N ALA A 49 -18.26 -3.02 6.41
CA ALA A 49 -19.71 -2.87 6.31
C ALA A 49 -20.42 -3.09 7.65
N SER A 50 -19.73 -3.62 8.65
CA SER A 50 -20.28 -3.88 9.98
C SER A 50 -20.12 -2.69 10.90
N ARG A 51 -21.18 -1.92 11.08
CA ARG A 51 -21.19 -0.73 11.96
C ARG A 51 -20.76 -1.08 13.39
N ASP A 52 -21.29 -2.14 13.98
CA ASP A 52 -20.99 -2.52 15.36
C ASP A 52 -19.51 -2.87 15.54
N SER A 53 -18.91 -3.54 14.55
CA SER A 53 -17.49 -3.86 14.57
C SER A 53 -16.61 -2.60 14.46
N LEU A 54 -17.03 -1.62 13.65
CA LEU A 54 -16.31 -0.35 13.54
C LEU A 54 -16.45 0.50 14.81
N GLU A 55 -17.60 0.52 15.45
CA GLU A 55 -17.80 1.18 16.75
C GLU A 55 -16.94 0.55 17.85
N GLN A 56 -16.83 -0.79 17.86
CA GLN A 56 -15.92 -1.49 18.78
C GLN A 56 -14.44 -1.19 18.48
N LEU A 57 -14.09 -1.10 17.21
CA LEU A 57 -12.72 -0.82 16.76
C LEU A 57 -12.22 0.53 17.26
N VAL A 58 -13.05 1.57 17.15
CA VAL A 58 -12.68 2.96 17.52
C VAL A 58 -12.85 3.29 18.98
N ARG A 59 -13.44 2.40 19.79
CA ARG A 59 -13.68 2.67 21.22
C ARG A 59 -12.37 3.00 21.94
N ASP A 60 -12.32 4.16 22.62
CA ASP A 60 -11.15 4.66 23.36
C ASP A 60 -9.86 4.73 22.51
N ALA A 61 -9.98 4.85 21.20
CA ALA A 61 -8.83 5.01 20.32
C ALA A 61 -8.37 6.47 20.29
N ASP A 62 -7.05 6.67 20.35
CA ASP A 62 -6.42 7.98 20.19
C ASP A 62 -6.34 8.38 18.70
N ALA A 63 -6.17 7.39 17.83
CA ALA A 63 -6.08 7.59 16.39
C ALA A 63 -6.58 6.37 15.59
N VAL A 64 -7.08 6.65 14.38
CA VAL A 64 -7.38 5.64 13.36
C VAL A 64 -6.30 5.63 12.31
N ILE A 65 -5.78 4.44 11.96
CA ILE A 65 -4.93 4.23 10.79
C ILE A 65 -5.68 3.30 9.82
N HIS A 66 -6.21 3.90 8.75
CA HIS A 66 -7.04 3.20 7.77
C HIS A 66 -6.18 2.70 6.61
N VAL A 67 -5.71 1.44 6.73
CA VAL A 67 -4.90 0.75 5.70
C VAL A 67 -5.76 -0.10 4.77
N ALA A 68 -6.93 -0.53 5.25
CA ALA A 68 -7.83 -1.38 4.47
C ALA A 68 -8.19 -0.75 3.13
N GLY A 69 -8.18 -1.57 2.10
CA GLY A 69 -8.56 -1.18 0.75
C GLY A 69 -8.44 -2.34 -0.23
N THR A 70 -9.16 -2.23 -1.32
CA THR A 70 -9.15 -3.20 -2.41
C THR A 70 -8.16 -2.75 -3.49
N ILE A 71 -7.09 -3.52 -3.69
CA ILE A 71 -6.06 -3.24 -4.73
C ILE A 71 -6.36 -3.96 -6.05
N SER A 72 -7.25 -4.95 -6.03
CA SER A 72 -7.66 -5.71 -7.20
C SER A 72 -9.13 -6.13 -7.05
N ALA A 73 -9.94 -5.82 -8.03
CA ALA A 73 -11.33 -6.25 -8.13
C ALA A 73 -11.69 -6.46 -9.61
N PRO A 74 -12.59 -7.40 -9.93
CA PRO A 74 -13.02 -7.63 -11.31
C PRO A 74 -13.88 -6.49 -11.85
N THR A 75 -14.51 -5.69 -11.00
CA THR A 75 -15.47 -4.64 -11.38
C THR A 75 -15.24 -3.33 -10.64
N ALA A 76 -15.73 -2.22 -11.20
CA ALA A 76 -15.74 -0.92 -10.54
C ALA A 76 -16.47 -0.97 -9.18
N ALA A 77 -17.58 -1.72 -9.10
CA ALA A 77 -18.35 -1.87 -7.88
C ALA A 77 -17.53 -2.48 -6.72
N GLY A 78 -16.62 -3.43 -7.02
CA GLY A 78 -15.74 -4.01 -6.01
C GLY A 78 -14.74 -2.98 -5.45
N PHE A 79 -14.21 -2.10 -6.30
CA PHE A 79 -13.35 -1.00 -5.85
C PHE A 79 -14.17 0.06 -5.08
N GLU A 80 -15.37 0.39 -5.54
CA GLU A 80 -16.27 1.35 -4.87
C GLU A 80 -16.60 0.86 -3.46
N GLN A 81 -17.01 -0.41 -3.31
CA GLN A 81 -17.34 -1.01 -2.02
C GLN A 81 -16.13 -1.04 -1.08
N GLY A 82 -14.96 -1.48 -1.57
CA GLY A 82 -13.79 -1.67 -0.70
C GLY A 82 -13.07 -0.37 -0.36
N ASN A 83 -13.00 0.58 -1.29
CA ASN A 83 -12.21 1.80 -1.10
C ASN A 83 -13.08 3.00 -0.71
N VAL A 84 -14.23 3.21 -1.35
CA VAL A 84 -15.06 4.40 -1.12
C VAL A 84 -16.02 4.19 0.03
N ALA A 85 -16.91 3.17 -0.06
CA ALA A 85 -17.87 2.89 0.99
C ALA A 85 -17.19 2.48 2.31
N GLY A 86 -16.10 1.68 2.22
CA GLY A 86 -15.32 1.31 3.40
C GLY A 86 -14.67 2.51 4.10
N THR A 87 -14.11 3.45 3.34
CA THR A 87 -13.55 4.69 3.90
C THR A 87 -14.64 5.55 4.53
N LEU A 88 -15.80 5.71 3.86
CA LEU A 88 -16.93 6.47 4.40
C LEU A 88 -17.42 5.90 5.74
N ALA A 89 -17.58 4.58 5.82
CA ALA A 89 -18.00 3.89 7.04
C ALA A 89 -16.98 4.10 8.18
N MET A 90 -15.69 4.03 7.87
CA MET A 90 -14.63 4.23 8.88
C MET A 90 -14.58 5.68 9.38
N LEU A 91 -14.75 6.66 8.48
CA LEU A 91 -14.85 8.07 8.84
C LEU A 91 -16.06 8.34 9.76
N ALA A 92 -17.21 7.76 9.41
CA ALA A 92 -18.42 7.87 10.23
C ALA A 92 -18.22 7.27 11.64
N ALA A 93 -17.58 6.09 11.73
CA ALA A 93 -17.28 5.45 13.01
C ALA A 93 -16.28 6.29 13.84
N ALA A 94 -15.20 6.80 13.22
CA ALA A 94 -14.24 7.66 13.91
C ALA A 94 -14.92 8.91 14.47
N THR A 95 -15.75 9.58 13.67
CA THR A 95 -16.49 10.78 14.10
C THR A 95 -17.44 10.47 15.26
N ALA A 96 -18.24 9.40 15.15
CA ALA A 96 -19.18 8.98 16.19
C ALA A 96 -18.47 8.55 17.49
N GLY A 97 -17.30 7.93 17.37
CA GLY A 97 -16.45 7.52 18.49
C GLY A 97 -15.60 8.65 19.10
N GLY A 98 -15.68 9.89 18.57
CA GLY A 98 -14.89 11.02 19.04
C GLY A 98 -13.39 10.93 18.75
N VAL A 99 -12.98 10.07 17.79
CA VAL A 99 -11.58 9.95 17.38
C VAL A 99 -11.29 10.99 16.31
N HIS A 100 -10.50 11.99 16.66
CA HIS A 100 -10.20 13.12 15.77
C HIS A 100 -9.08 12.82 14.79
N ARG A 101 -8.03 12.09 15.20
CA ARG A 101 -6.86 11.79 14.36
C ARG A 101 -7.13 10.62 13.42
N PHE A 102 -7.01 10.87 12.10
CA PHE A 102 -7.30 9.90 11.05
C PHE A 102 -6.19 9.85 10.00
N VAL A 103 -5.47 8.73 9.92
CA VAL A 103 -4.42 8.49 8.92
C VAL A 103 -4.96 7.54 7.85
N ALA A 104 -5.09 8.02 6.61
CA ALA A 104 -5.60 7.25 5.49
C ALA A 104 -4.46 6.80 4.56
N VAL A 105 -4.38 5.51 4.28
CA VAL A 105 -3.45 4.98 3.27
C VAL A 105 -4.15 4.98 1.91
N SER A 106 -3.72 5.90 1.05
CA SER A 106 -4.12 6.00 -0.35
C SER A 106 -3.11 5.28 -1.27
N SER A 107 -2.78 5.86 -2.40
CA SER A 107 -1.79 5.36 -3.36
C SER A 107 -1.38 6.48 -4.31
N LEU A 108 -0.18 6.44 -4.88
CA LEU A 108 0.17 7.32 -6.01
C LEU A 108 -0.80 7.18 -7.18
N ALA A 109 -1.49 6.04 -7.32
CA ALA A 109 -2.54 5.84 -8.32
C ALA A 109 -3.66 6.88 -8.26
N ALA A 110 -3.96 7.43 -7.08
CA ALA A 110 -4.98 8.47 -6.90
C ALA A 110 -4.63 9.78 -7.63
N ARG A 111 -3.37 10.00 -7.97
CA ARG A 111 -2.91 11.15 -8.74
C ARG A 111 -3.39 11.12 -10.20
N GLU A 112 -3.58 9.91 -10.72
CA GLU A 112 -3.98 9.65 -12.12
C GLU A 112 -5.28 8.83 -12.17
N PRO A 113 -6.42 9.38 -11.68
CA PRO A 113 -7.67 8.62 -11.50
C PRO A 113 -8.28 8.12 -12.82
N LYS A 114 -7.89 8.71 -13.97
CA LYS A 114 -8.37 8.30 -15.29
C LYS A 114 -7.65 7.08 -15.85
N LEU A 115 -6.53 6.67 -15.25
CA LEU A 115 -5.75 5.53 -15.75
C LEU A 115 -6.31 4.19 -15.30
N SER A 116 -6.97 4.13 -14.14
CA SER A 116 -7.46 2.87 -13.60
C SER A 116 -8.65 3.06 -12.66
N LEU A 117 -9.50 2.02 -12.57
CA LEU A 117 -10.60 1.95 -11.60
C LEU A 117 -10.08 2.02 -10.16
N TYR A 118 -8.91 1.40 -9.92
CA TYR A 118 -8.23 1.50 -8.64
C TYR A 118 -7.86 2.94 -8.31
N GLY A 119 -7.17 3.64 -9.22
CA GLY A 119 -6.79 5.06 -9.02
C GLY A 119 -8.01 5.95 -8.82
N ALA A 120 -9.08 5.75 -9.61
CA ALA A 120 -10.33 6.48 -9.46
C ALA A 120 -10.96 6.28 -8.06
N SER A 121 -11.00 5.02 -7.58
CA SER A 121 -11.58 4.72 -6.28
C SER A 121 -10.77 5.30 -5.11
N LYS A 122 -9.42 5.30 -5.23
CA LYS A 122 -8.55 5.91 -4.22
C LYS A 122 -8.71 7.44 -4.21
N ALA A 123 -8.81 8.09 -5.37
CA ALA A 123 -9.07 9.53 -5.45
C ALA A 123 -10.40 9.92 -4.80
N LYS A 124 -11.48 9.17 -5.07
CA LYS A 124 -12.78 9.38 -4.40
C LYS A 124 -12.70 9.18 -2.88
N ALA A 125 -11.98 8.17 -2.42
CA ALA A 125 -11.77 7.96 -0.98
C ALA A 125 -11.02 9.13 -0.34
N GLU A 126 -10.02 9.71 -1.02
CA GLU A 126 -9.35 10.92 -0.54
C GLU A 126 -10.30 12.12 -0.43
N GLU A 127 -11.22 12.31 -1.39
CA GLU A 127 -12.23 13.38 -1.32
C GLU A 127 -13.12 13.25 -0.07
N LEU A 128 -13.49 12.03 0.31
CA LEU A 128 -14.22 11.77 1.56
C LEU A 128 -13.40 12.14 2.79
N VAL A 129 -12.11 11.78 2.83
CA VAL A 129 -11.22 12.13 3.92
C VAL A 129 -11.04 13.64 4.01
N HIS A 130 -10.83 14.32 2.89
CA HIS A 130 -10.72 15.79 2.86
C HIS A 130 -11.97 16.50 3.42
N SER A 131 -13.15 15.93 3.17
CA SER A 131 -14.44 16.51 3.57
C SER A 131 -14.90 16.10 4.97
N SER A 132 -14.15 15.21 5.64
CA SER A 132 -14.61 14.57 6.90
C SER A 132 -14.66 15.49 8.12
N GLY A 133 -13.99 16.64 8.09
CA GLY A 133 -13.83 17.51 9.25
C GLY A 133 -12.83 16.99 10.30
N LEU A 134 -12.31 15.77 10.16
CA LEU A 134 -11.33 15.19 11.06
C LEU A 134 -9.94 15.84 10.90
N ASP A 135 -9.09 15.59 11.88
CA ASP A 135 -7.65 15.86 11.78
C ASP A 135 -6.97 14.75 10.97
N TRP A 136 -6.96 14.91 9.66
CA TRP A 136 -6.54 13.85 8.76
C TRP A 136 -5.10 14.01 8.24
N ALA A 137 -4.47 12.86 7.94
CA ALA A 137 -3.30 12.77 7.09
C ALA A 137 -3.57 11.71 6.01
N ILE A 138 -3.31 12.04 4.74
CA ILE A 138 -3.39 11.11 3.61
C ILE A 138 -1.98 10.75 3.17
N VAL A 139 -1.69 9.46 3.11
CA VAL A 139 -0.42 8.94 2.62
C VAL A 139 -0.66 8.26 1.27
N ARG A 140 0.05 8.68 0.23
CA ARG A 140 0.08 8.06 -1.10
C ARG A 140 1.37 7.27 -1.31
N PRO A 141 1.48 6.05 -0.79
CA PRO A 141 2.69 5.26 -1.03
C PRO A 141 2.85 4.95 -2.52
N PRO A 142 4.10 4.86 -3.00
CA PRO A 142 4.44 4.31 -4.32
C PRO A 142 4.38 2.78 -4.31
N ALA A 143 5.23 2.11 -5.09
CA ALA A 143 5.39 0.67 -5.00
C ALA A 143 5.99 0.30 -3.64
N VAL A 144 5.22 -0.41 -2.82
CA VAL A 144 5.66 -0.89 -1.50
C VAL A 144 6.22 -2.30 -1.65
N TYR A 145 7.39 -2.56 -1.07
CA TYR A 145 8.02 -3.88 -1.07
C TYR A 145 8.49 -4.26 0.35
N GLY A 146 8.78 -5.53 0.56
CA GLY A 146 9.29 -6.03 1.84
C GLY A 146 8.85 -7.46 2.14
N PRO A 147 9.29 -8.04 3.25
CA PRO A 147 8.87 -9.35 3.72
C PRO A 147 7.35 -9.51 3.76
N GLY A 148 6.82 -10.59 3.16
CA GLY A 148 5.37 -10.87 3.11
C GLY A 148 4.61 -10.25 1.94
N ASP A 149 5.26 -9.45 1.06
CA ASP A 149 4.62 -8.91 -0.14
C ASP A 149 4.45 -9.99 -1.23
N LYS A 150 3.22 -10.14 -1.73
CA LYS A 150 2.88 -11.06 -2.81
C LYS A 150 2.87 -10.41 -4.19
N GLU A 151 2.77 -9.09 -4.25
CA GLU A 151 2.70 -8.37 -5.53
C GLU A 151 4.08 -8.26 -6.19
N THR A 152 5.13 -7.91 -5.44
CA THR A 152 6.49 -7.85 -5.98
C THR A 152 7.17 -9.23 -6.09
N LEU A 153 6.65 -10.27 -5.41
CA LEU A 153 7.19 -11.63 -5.47
C LEU A 153 7.37 -12.13 -6.92
N GLU A 154 6.43 -11.81 -7.82
CA GLU A 154 6.53 -12.23 -9.23
C GLU A 154 7.73 -11.58 -9.93
N LEU A 155 8.10 -10.36 -9.54
CA LEU A 155 9.31 -9.69 -10.06
C LEU A 155 10.57 -10.42 -9.58
N PHE A 156 10.63 -10.85 -8.32
CA PHE A 156 11.73 -11.67 -7.80
C PHE A 156 11.83 -13.02 -8.50
N ARG A 157 10.68 -13.66 -8.80
CA ARG A 157 10.63 -14.91 -9.55
C ARG A 157 11.17 -14.76 -10.98
N MET A 158 10.76 -13.70 -11.68
CA MET A 158 11.31 -13.37 -13.01
C MET A 158 12.82 -13.09 -12.93
N ALA A 159 13.26 -12.34 -11.93
CA ALA A 159 14.67 -12.05 -11.70
C ALA A 159 15.49 -13.33 -11.49
N LYS A 160 14.98 -14.28 -10.70
CA LYS A 160 15.61 -15.60 -10.47
C LYS A 160 15.75 -16.42 -11.76
N LEU A 161 14.81 -16.29 -12.68
CA LEU A 161 14.87 -16.93 -14.01
C LEU A 161 15.80 -16.21 -14.99
N GLY A 162 16.40 -15.09 -14.60
CA GLY A 162 17.33 -14.33 -15.45
C GLY A 162 16.67 -13.49 -16.54
N LEU A 163 15.33 -13.32 -16.53
CA LEU A 163 14.58 -12.55 -17.52
C LEU A 163 13.54 -11.66 -16.84
N MET A 164 13.67 -10.34 -17.01
CA MET A 164 12.77 -9.35 -16.46
C MET A 164 11.98 -8.65 -17.58
N LEU A 165 10.67 -8.90 -17.62
CA LEU A 165 9.76 -8.15 -18.49
C LEU A 165 9.26 -6.93 -17.71
N MET A 166 9.72 -5.75 -18.12
CA MET A 166 9.36 -4.49 -17.48
C MET A 166 8.38 -3.69 -18.36
N PRO A 167 7.56 -2.84 -17.75
CA PRO A 167 6.73 -1.88 -18.49
C PRO A 167 7.56 -0.99 -19.42
N PRO A 168 6.93 -0.17 -20.29
CA PRO A 168 7.64 0.80 -21.14
C PRO A 168 8.59 1.65 -20.32
N LYS A 169 9.62 2.21 -20.97
CA LYS A 169 10.59 3.09 -20.30
C LYS A 169 9.88 4.13 -19.43
N GLY A 170 10.18 4.12 -18.15
CA GLY A 170 9.58 4.98 -17.14
C GLY A 170 10.39 4.96 -15.84
N ARG A 171 9.85 5.66 -14.84
CA ARG A 171 10.46 5.77 -13.51
C ARG A 171 9.40 5.48 -12.43
N VAL A 172 9.87 4.93 -11.34
CA VAL A 172 9.04 4.56 -10.18
C VAL A 172 9.77 4.92 -8.89
N SER A 173 9.07 5.48 -7.93
CA SER A 173 9.50 5.50 -6.55
C SER A 173 9.11 4.18 -5.88
N VAL A 174 9.86 3.78 -4.88
CA VAL A 174 9.59 2.60 -4.06
C VAL A 174 9.74 2.94 -2.58
N ILE A 175 9.15 2.15 -1.71
CA ILE A 175 9.30 2.29 -0.26
C ILE A 175 9.26 0.91 0.41
N HIS A 176 10.11 0.70 1.40
CA HIS A 176 10.03 -0.52 2.20
C HIS A 176 8.82 -0.45 3.17
N ALA A 177 8.13 -1.58 3.36
CA ALA A 177 6.92 -1.63 4.19
C ALA A 177 7.15 -1.21 5.64
N ALA A 178 8.31 -1.51 6.22
CA ALA A 178 8.65 -1.07 7.58
C ALA A 178 8.86 0.45 7.65
N ASP A 179 9.44 1.08 6.64
CA ASP A 179 9.57 2.53 6.57
C ASP A 179 8.21 3.21 6.44
N LEU A 180 7.33 2.66 5.60
CA LEU A 180 5.96 3.13 5.50
C LEU A 180 5.21 2.98 6.84
N ALA A 181 5.37 1.86 7.53
CA ALA A 181 4.76 1.62 8.85
C ALA A 181 5.21 2.68 9.87
N ARG A 182 6.52 3.01 9.93
CA ARG A 182 7.05 4.06 10.81
C ARG A 182 6.44 5.42 10.49
N LEU A 183 6.28 5.78 9.21
CA LEU A 183 5.62 7.02 8.81
C LEU A 183 4.16 7.05 9.27
N LEU A 184 3.41 5.97 9.07
CA LEU A 184 2.00 5.88 9.48
C LEU A 184 1.85 6.06 10.99
N LEU A 185 2.76 5.49 11.79
CA LEU A 185 2.79 5.69 13.25
C LEU A 185 3.16 7.11 13.64
N ALA A 186 4.16 7.70 12.99
CA ALA A 186 4.53 9.09 13.24
C ALA A 186 3.36 10.04 12.96
N LEU A 187 2.61 9.78 11.88
CA LEU A 187 1.42 10.55 11.53
C LEU A 187 0.22 10.29 12.46
N ALA A 188 0.16 9.17 13.16
CA ALA A 188 -0.89 8.91 14.14
C ALA A 188 -0.72 9.74 15.43
N ASN A 189 0.45 10.31 15.66
CA ASN A 189 0.69 11.20 16.78
C ASN A 189 -0.19 12.48 16.65
N PRO A 190 -0.90 12.91 17.71
CA PRO A 190 -1.76 14.09 17.66
C PRO A 190 -1.00 15.40 17.40
N PHE A 191 0.31 15.43 17.62
CA PHE A 191 1.17 16.60 17.34
C PHE A 191 1.77 16.58 15.92
N ALA A 192 1.53 15.53 15.14
CA ALA A 192 2.00 15.46 13.75
C ALA A 192 1.22 16.44 12.85
N PRO A 193 1.77 16.81 11.69
CA PRO A 193 1.09 17.68 10.74
C PRO A 193 -0.33 17.21 10.41
N SER A 194 -1.25 18.16 10.42
CA SER A 194 -2.68 17.96 10.20
C SER A 194 -3.06 18.41 8.79
N ARG A 195 -4.12 17.81 8.24
CA ARG A 195 -4.68 18.11 6.92
C ARG A 195 -3.61 18.11 5.82
N CYS A 196 -2.75 17.10 5.86
CA CYS A 196 -1.62 16.96 4.96
C CYS A 196 -1.74 15.74 4.06
N LEU A 197 -1.19 15.87 2.85
CA LEU A 197 -1.05 14.77 1.90
C LEU A 197 0.44 14.55 1.65
N ILE A 198 0.92 13.33 1.93
CA ILE A 198 2.31 12.93 1.87
C ILE A 198 2.51 11.82 0.84
N GLU A 199 3.54 11.96 0.01
CA GLU A 199 4.00 10.95 -0.93
C GLU A 199 5.41 10.50 -0.50
N PRO A 200 5.53 9.45 0.34
CA PRO A 200 6.82 8.99 0.84
C PRO A 200 7.51 8.06 -0.16
N ASP A 201 8.85 8.04 -0.18
CA ASP A 201 9.62 7.03 -0.88
C ASP A 201 10.95 6.74 -0.16
N ASP A 202 11.86 6.01 -0.81
CA ASP A 202 13.18 5.65 -0.32
C ASP A 202 14.22 6.78 -0.36
N GLY A 203 13.80 8.00 -0.69
CA GLY A 203 14.67 9.18 -0.78
C GLY A 203 15.53 9.25 -2.05
N LYS A 204 15.37 8.31 -3.00
CA LYS A 204 16.12 8.35 -4.26
C LYS A 204 15.61 9.46 -5.18
N ALA A 205 16.41 10.49 -5.33
CA ALA A 205 16.05 11.64 -6.18
C ALA A 205 15.65 11.20 -7.60
N GLY A 206 14.40 11.56 -8.01
CA GLY A 206 13.83 11.19 -9.29
C GLY A 206 13.48 9.69 -9.41
N GLY A 207 13.45 8.93 -8.30
CA GLY A 207 13.08 7.53 -8.26
C GLY A 207 14.02 6.60 -9.05
N TRP A 208 13.58 5.39 -9.32
CA TRP A 208 14.28 4.35 -10.07
C TRP A 208 13.79 4.31 -11.51
N SER A 209 14.66 4.21 -12.50
CA SER A 209 14.23 3.74 -13.81
C SER A 209 13.78 2.26 -13.70
N HIS A 210 12.85 1.84 -14.54
CA HIS A 210 12.42 0.42 -14.56
C HIS A 210 13.61 -0.54 -14.74
N ARG A 211 14.64 -0.12 -15.50
CA ARG A 211 15.85 -0.92 -15.72
C ARG A 211 16.72 -1.02 -14.46
N GLU A 212 16.97 0.10 -13.79
CA GLU A 212 17.74 0.11 -12.53
C GLU A 212 17.06 -0.75 -11.47
N PHE A 213 15.74 -0.60 -11.31
CA PHE A 213 14.98 -1.39 -10.34
C PHE A 213 14.99 -2.88 -10.66
N ALA A 214 14.84 -3.25 -11.94
CA ALA A 214 14.95 -4.64 -12.37
C ALA A 214 16.35 -5.22 -12.11
N GLN A 215 17.41 -4.44 -12.31
CA GLN A 215 18.78 -4.87 -12.00
C GLN A 215 19.00 -5.05 -10.50
N ALA A 216 18.44 -4.16 -9.65
CA ALA A 216 18.48 -4.29 -8.21
C ALA A 216 17.77 -5.58 -7.73
N LEU A 217 16.59 -5.89 -8.29
CA LEU A 217 15.88 -7.14 -8.02
C LEU A 217 16.70 -8.37 -8.44
N ALA A 218 17.36 -8.34 -9.60
CA ALA A 218 18.21 -9.43 -10.04
C ALA A 218 19.41 -9.63 -9.11
N ALA A 219 20.06 -8.57 -8.69
CA ALA A 219 21.14 -8.61 -7.71
C ALA A 219 20.67 -9.20 -6.37
N ALA A 220 19.49 -8.84 -5.88
CA ALA A 220 18.92 -9.34 -4.63
C ALA A 220 18.70 -10.86 -4.61
N VAL A 221 18.42 -11.46 -5.77
CA VAL A 221 18.31 -12.93 -5.89
C VAL A 221 19.61 -13.63 -6.33
N GLY A 222 20.69 -12.86 -6.50
CA GLY A 222 22.00 -13.39 -6.88
C GLY A 222 22.15 -13.72 -8.39
N THR A 223 21.36 -13.07 -9.26
CA THR A 223 21.38 -13.32 -10.71
C THR A 223 21.75 -12.06 -11.50
N ARG A 224 22.02 -12.26 -12.79
CA ARG A 224 22.09 -11.21 -13.82
C ARG A 224 20.92 -11.42 -14.78
N ALA A 225 19.91 -10.54 -14.70
CA ALA A 225 18.75 -10.67 -15.56
C ALA A 225 18.86 -9.80 -16.83
N ALA A 226 18.45 -10.37 -17.96
CA ALA A 226 18.16 -9.60 -19.16
C ALA A 226 16.86 -8.79 -18.95
N VAL A 227 16.95 -7.47 -19.05
CA VAL A 227 15.80 -6.58 -18.86
C VAL A 227 15.22 -6.21 -20.22
N ILE A 228 14.02 -6.68 -20.51
CA ILE A 228 13.28 -6.38 -21.74
C ILE A 228 12.13 -5.42 -21.38
N SER A 229 12.16 -4.22 -21.98
CA SER A 229 11.05 -3.28 -21.88
C SER A 229 9.97 -3.63 -22.88
N SER A 230 8.77 -3.92 -22.40
CA SER A 230 7.62 -4.24 -23.26
C SER A 230 6.94 -2.96 -23.73
N PRO A 231 6.70 -2.75 -25.05
CA PRO A 231 5.86 -1.67 -25.50
C PRO A 231 4.45 -1.75 -24.91
N GLY A 232 3.86 -0.60 -24.51
CA GLY A 232 2.56 -0.58 -23.86
C GLY A 232 1.42 -1.20 -24.69
N ILE A 233 1.58 -1.26 -26.03
CA ILE A 233 0.64 -1.95 -26.91
C ILE A 233 0.65 -3.47 -26.69
N LEU A 234 1.84 -4.05 -26.44
CA LEU A 234 1.97 -5.48 -26.15
C LEU A 234 1.37 -5.83 -24.80
N LEU A 235 1.54 -4.97 -23.78
CA LEU A 235 0.89 -5.15 -22.48
C LEU A 235 -0.64 -5.13 -22.61
N ARG A 236 -1.19 -4.22 -23.42
CA ARG A 236 -2.65 -4.17 -23.69
C ARG A 236 -3.16 -5.40 -24.44
N LEU A 237 -2.39 -5.88 -25.40
CA LEU A 237 -2.76 -7.11 -26.15
C LEU A 237 -2.68 -8.33 -25.22
N ALA A 238 -1.63 -8.45 -24.40
CA ALA A 238 -1.51 -9.51 -23.39
C ALA A 238 -2.65 -9.45 -22.36
N ALA A 239 -3.05 -8.26 -21.92
CA ALA A 239 -4.18 -8.07 -21.02
C ALA A 239 -5.51 -8.54 -21.63
N ARG A 240 -5.76 -8.22 -22.92
CA ARG A 240 -6.95 -8.70 -23.62
C ARG A 240 -6.94 -10.23 -23.77
N ALA A 241 -5.78 -10.80 -24.10
CA ALA A 241 -5.65 -12.25 -24.21
C ALA A 241 -5.87 -12.94 -22.86
N ASP A 242 -5.31 -12.40 -21.76
CA ASP A 242 -5.51 -12.95 -20.41
C ASP A 242 -6.99 -12.85 -19.99
N GLN A 243 -7.68 -11.74 -20.30
CA GLN A 243 -9.12 -11.58 -20.04
C GLN A 243 -9.97 -12.55 -20.86
N LEU A 244 -9.64 -12.80 -22.14
CA LEU A 244 -10.35 -13.77 -22.97
C LEU A 244 -10.17 -15.21 -22.48
N LEU A 245 -8.97 -15.56 -22.02
CA LEU A 245 -8.65 -16.91 -21.57
C LEU A 245 -9.13 -17.21 -20.14
N ARG A 246 -9.09 -16.24 -19.24
CA ARG A 246 -9.35 -16.43 -17.80
C ARG A 246 -10.59 -15.69 -17.28
N GLY A 247 -11.23 -14.85 -18.10
CA GLY A 247 -12.41 -14.07 -17.72
C GLY A 247 -12.14 -13.22 -16.47
N GLU A 248 -12.99 -13.34 -15.45
CA GLU A 248 -12.87 -12.63 -14.19
C GLU A 248 -11.64 -13.00 -13.35
N LYS A 249 -10.98 -14.13 -13.65
CA LYS A 249 -9.74 -14.59 -13.00
C LYS A 249 -8.48 -14.04 -13.66
N ALA A 250 -8.61 -13.17 -14.67
CA ALA A 250 -7.46 -12.56 -15.34
C ALA A 250 -6.61 -11.76 -14.34
N LYS A 251 -5.31 -12.02 -14.34
CA LYS A 251 -4.34 -11.30 -13.48
C LYS A 251 -3.92 -9.98 -14.10
N LEU A 252 -3.85 -9.90 -15.42
CA LEU A 252 -3.53 -8.70 -16.18
C LEU A 252 -4.78 -8.19 -16.90
N THR A 253 -5.47 -7.22 -16.28
CA THR A 253 -6.61 -6.55 -16.90
C THR A 253 -6.14 -5.37 -17.76
N THR A 254 -7.00 -4.88 -18.68
CA THR A 254 -6.71 -3.66 -19.45
C THR A 254 -6.50 -2.45 -18.56
N ASP A 255 -7.20 -2.38 -17.43
CA ASP A 255 -7.06 -1.40 -16.37
C ASP A 255 -5.64 -1.44 -15.73
N ARG A 256 -5.19 -2.63 -15.30
CA ARG A 256 -3.82 -2.82 -14.78
C ARG A 256 -2.74 -2.52 -15.83
N ALA A 257 -2.98 -2.91 -17.09
CA ALA A 257 -2.04 -2.61 -18.18
C ALA A 257 -1.90 -1.11 -18.44
N ALA A 258 -2.98 -0.33 -18.35
CA ALA A 258 -2.95 1.13 -18.46
C ALA A 258 -2.14 1.74 -17.30
N TYR A 259 -2.41 1.31 -16.06
CA TYR A 259 -1.67 1.71 -14.87
C TYR A 259 -0.15 1.41 -15.00
N PHE A 260 0.22 0.19 -15.36
CA PHE A 260 1.63 -0.19 -15.53
C PHE A 260 2.31 0.50 -16.73
N SER A 261 1.55 0.95 -17.73
CA SER A 261 2.10 1.65 -18.89
C SER A 261 2.38 3.12 -18.61
N HIS A 262 1.93 3.67 -17.50
CA HIS A 262 2.24 5.05 -17.11
C HIS A 262 3.74 5.22 -16.84
N ARG A 263 4.31 6.34 -17.35
CA ARG A 263 5.77 6.50 -17.39
C ARG A 263 6.37 7.09 -16.13
N ASN A 264 5.56 7.71 -15.27
CA ASN A 264 6.05 8.48 -14.14
C ASN A 264 5.28 8.21 -12.85
N TRP A 265 5.71 7.18 -12.14
CA TRP A 265 5.25 6.87 -10.78
C TRP A 265 6.26 7.34 -9.73
N VAL A 266 6.87 8.53 -9.94
CA VAL A 266 7.78 9.15 -8.98
C VAL A 266 6.99 10.08 -8.07
N VAL A 267 7.29 10.08 -6.78
CA VAL A 267 6.69 11.00 -5.79
C VAL A 267 7.03 12.46 -6.11
N GLU A 268 6.17 13.37 -5.72
CA GLU A 268 6.40 14.81 -5.86
C GLU A 268 7.22 15.33 -4.66
N PRO A 269 8.41 15.93 -4.87
CA PRO A 269 9.25 16.39 -3.76
C PRO A 269 8.54 17.37 -2.81
N LYS A 270 7.59 18.17 -3.30
CA LYS A 270 6.78 19.08 -2.48
C LYS A 270 5.80 18.37 -1.54
N ARG A 271 5.61 17.06 -1.72
CA ARG A 271 4.75 16.20 -0.89
C ARG A 271 5.56 15.22 -0.04
N ALA A 272 6.87 15.36 0.01
CA ALA A 272 7.70 14.58 0.90
C ALA A 272 7.30 14.81 2.37
N ALA A 273 7.52 13.81 3.21
CA ALA A 273 7.36 14.00 4.65
C ALA A 273 8.39 15.02 5.15
N PRO A 274 8.02 15.91 6.09
CA PRO A 274 9.00 16.77 6.75
C PRO A 274 10.12 15.92 7.36
N PRO A 275 11.41 16.26 7.15
CA PRO A 275 12.53 15.46 7.64
C PRO A 275 12.54 15.26 9.15
N GLU A 276 12.04 16.22 9.90
CA GLU A 276 11.89 16.15 11.35
C GLU A 276 10.79 15.19 11.82
N LEU A 277 9.82 14.89 10.95
CA LEU A 277 8.77 13.93 11.23
C LEU A 277 9.22 12.50 10.89
N TRP A 278 9.83 12.33 9.73
CA TRP A 278 10.17 11.02 9.21
C TRP A 278 11.17 11.10 8.05
N GLN A 279 12.05 10.11 7.99
CA GLN A 279 12.95 9.83 6.87
C GLN A 279 13.01 8.32 6.62
N PRO A 280 13.25 7.87 5.36
CA PRO A 280 13.50 6.45 5.11
C PRO A 280 14.82 6.03 5.77
N GLU A 281 14.84 4.85 6.40
CA GLU A 281 16.02 4.30 7.07
C GLU A 281 16.56 3.07 6.34
N ILE A 282 15.73 2.40 5.53
CA ILE A 282 16.10 1.16 4.88
C ILE A 282 16.65 1.46 3.50
N ASP A 283 17.94 1.18 3.31
CA ASP A 283 18.55 1.19 1.98
C ASP A 283 17.83 0.20 1.05
N THR A 284 17.42 0.67 -0.14
CA THR A 284 16.60 -0.14 -1.04
C THR A 284 17.33 -1.39 -1.53
N ILE A 285 18.63 -1.33 -1.78
CA ILE A 285 19.40 -2.50 -2.25
C ILE A 285 19.44 -3.56 -1.16
N GLN A 286 19.72 -3.15 0.08
CA GLN A 286 19.73 -4.05 1.23
C GLN A 286 18.32 -4.58 1.53
N GLY A 287 17.30 -3.73 1.53
CA GLY A 287 15.90 -4.14 1.78
C GLY A 287 15.36 -5.12 0.74
N LEU A 288 15.77 -4.99 -0.54
CA LEU A 288 15.45 -5.99 -1.56
C LEU A 288 16.17 -7.32 -1.32
N ALA A 289 17.45 -7.29 -0.88
CA ALA A 289 18.20 -8.50 -0.55
C ALA A 289 17.57 -9.23 0.66
N ASP A 290 17.20 -8.49 1.71
CA ASP A 290 16.53 -9.04 2.90
C ASP A 290 15.15 -9.61 2.55
N THR A 291 14.40 -8.94 1.68
CA THR A 291 13.11 -9.44 1.17
C THR A 291 13.30 -10.75 0.39
N ALA A 292 14.32 -10.85 -0.47
CA ALA A 292 14.63 -12.07 -1.20
C ALA A 292 15.06 -13.21 -0.26
N ALA A 293 15.83 -12.92 0.80
CA ALA A 293 16.18 -13.89 1.84
C ALA A 293 14.92 -14.39 2.54
N TRP A 294 14.05 -13.48 2.99
CA TRP A 294 12.80 -13.85 3.64
C TRP A 294 11.92 -14.74 2.73
N TYR A 295 11.83 -14.44 1.42
CA TYR A 295 11.08 -15.30 0.50
C TYR A 295 11.65 -16.70 0.39
N ARG A 296 12.98 -16.85 0.38
CA ARG A 296 13.65 -18.17 0.38
C ARG A 296 13.36 -18.94 1.67
N ASP A 297 13.52 -18.29 2.82
CA ASP A 297 13.33 -18.90 4.14
C ASP A 297 11.88 -19.35 4.37
N ASN A 298 10.92 -18.68 3.72
CA ASN A 298 9.50 -19.02 3.79
C ASN A 298 8.99 -19.86 2.61
N GLY A 299 9.86 -20.34 1.74
CA GLY A 299 9.52 -21.22 0.62
C GLY A 299 8.71 -20.55 -0.49
N TRP A 300 8.81 -19.21 -0.63
CA TRP A 300 8.11 -18.47 -1.68
C TRP A 300 8.94 -18.31 -2.95
N LEU A 301 10.27 -18.40 -2.83
CA LEU A 301 11.23 -18.15 -3.93
C LEU A 301 12.17 -19.33 -4.19
#